data_4d32f5c833ebd61ee5007672501c4892
#
_entry.id   4d32f5c833ebd61ee5007672501c4892
#
_cell.length_a   1.000
_cell.length_b   1.000
_cell.length_c   1.000
_cell.angle_alpha   90.00
_cell.angle_beta   90.00
_cell.angle_gamma   90.00
#
_symmetry.space_group_name_H-M   'P 1'
#
loop_
_entity.id
_entity.type
_entity.pdbx_description
1 polymer ?
#
loop_
_entity_poly.entity_id
_entity_poly.type
_entity_poly.pdbx_seq_one_letter_code
_entity_poly.pdbx_strand_id
1 'polypeptide(L)'
;MIKLLFFLFISITYTVSDALASCESNKLTIYSAMSKHVFYVEIADDPTKRANGLMFRKSLKNFDGMVFLYDKPSRLVFWMKNTLISLDIIFFDERGIIKKIYVGATPLSQKKILGGSNLIGALEITGNLSSKLGFSEGDSIQFNLLDNKKAVWPCY
;
A
#
# COMPACT_ATOMS: atom_id res chain seq x y z
N MET A 1 -10.56 53.94 -47.77
CA MET A 1 -9.56 52.86 -47.71
C MET A 1 -9.59 52.26 -46.33
N ILE A 2 -10.30 51.13 -46.14
CA ILE A 2 -10.48 50.43 -44.86
C ILE A 2 -9.43 49.33 -44.80
N LYS A 3 -8.47 49.44 -43.85
CA LYS A 3 -7.50 48.37 -43.57
C LYS A 3 -8.14 47.32 -42.69
N LEU A 4 -8.39 46.14 -43.24
CA LEU A 4 -8.85 44.96 -42.52
C LEU A 4 -7.64 44.34 -41.78
N LEU A 5 -7.60 44.42 -40.45
CA LEU A 5 -6.63 43.73 -39.59
C LEU A 5 -7.13 42.31 -39.34
N PHE A 6 -6.46 41.31 -39.94
CA PHE A 6 -6.66 39.91 -39.67
C PHE A 6 -5.96 39.55 -38.34
N PHE A 7 -6.71 39.31 -37.27
CA PHE A 7 -6.19 38.71 -36.06
C PHE A 7 -6.08 37.21 -36.24
N LEU A 8 -4.84 36.72 -36.31
CA LEU A 8 -4.54 35.29 -36.35
C LEU A 8 -4.65 34.73 -34.93
N PHE A 9 -5.74 34.01 -34.62
CA PHE A 9 -5.85 33.27 -33.34
C PHE A 9 -5.02 32.00 -33.44
N ILE A 10 -3.85 31.98 -32.77
CA ILE A 10 -3.04 30.78 -32.58
C ILE A 10 -3.66 30.00 -31.43
N SER A 11 -4.39 28.93 -31.73
CA SER A 11 -4.88 27.98 -30.72
C SER A 11 -3.72 27.12 -30.24
N ILE A 12 -3.22 27.40 -29.04
CA ILE A 12 -2.24 26.54 -28.39
C ILE A 12 -3.00 25.37 -27.76
N THR A 13 -2.95 24.20 -28.38
CA THR A 13 -3.45 22.94 -27.81
C THR A 13 -2.43 22.42 -26.81
N TYR A 14 -2.71 22.57 -25.53
CA TYR A 14 -1.94 21.89 -24.48
C TYR A 14 -2.29 20.39 -24.53
N THR A 15 -1.39 19.57 -25.03
CA THR A 15 -1.46 18.14 -24.84
C THR A 15 -1.06 17.85 -23.40
N VAL A 16 -2.03 17.58 -22.53
CA VAL A 16 -1.77 16.99 -21.21
C VAL A 16 -1.26 15.57 -21.47
N SER A 17 0.04 15.39 -21.40
CA SER A 17 0.62 14.04 -21.38
C SER A 17 0.33 13.49 -19.99
N ASP A 18 -0.64 12.58 -19.87
CA ASP A 18 -0.78 11.74 -18.68
C ASP A 18 0.51 10.90 -18.60
N ALA A 19 1.46 11.38 -17.81
CA ALA A 19 2.62 10.62 -17.46
C ALA A 19 2.11 9.40 -16.66
N LEU A 20 2.06 8.25 -17.32
CA LEU A 20 1.78 6.96 -16.71
C LEU A 20 2.80 6.79 -15.58
N ALA A 21 2.33 6.90 -14.34
CA ALA A 21 3.18 6.84 -13.16
C ALA A 21 3.73 5.42 -13.04
N SER A 22 4.99 5.22 -13.44
CA SER A 22 5.67 3.94 -13.20
C SER A 22 5.81 3.75 -11.69
N CYS A 23 5.29 2.63 -11.18
CA CYS A 23 5.47 2.29 -9.77
C CYS A 23 6.87 1.75 -9.53
N GLU A 24 7.58 2.30 -8.56
CA GLU A 24 8.86 1.74 -8.11
C GLU A 24 8.63 0.43 -7.33
N SER A 25 9.53 -0.54 -7.50
CA SER A 25 9.37 -1.91 -7.00
C SER A 25 9.24 -2.03 -5.48
N ASN A 26 9.77 -1.07 -4.73
CA ASN A 26 9.77 -1.04 -3.27
C ASN A 26 8.88 0.06 -2.67
N LYS A 27 8.05 0.70 -3.47
CA LYS A 27 7.12 1.73 -3.01
C LYS A 27 5.68 1.23 -3.06
N LEU A 28 5.02 1.30 -1.93
CA LEU A 28 3.60 1.03 -1.79
C LEU A 28 2.90 2.33 -1.38
N THR A 29 1.87 2.70 -2.12
CA THR A 29 1.09 3.91 -1.83
C THR A 29 -0.27 3.54 -1.26
N ILE A 30 -0.67 4.18 -0.16
CA ILE A 30 -2.04 4.12 0.36
C ILE A 30 -2.75 5.41 0.01
N TYR A 31 -3.91 5.29 -0.63
CA TYR A 31 -4.85 6.37 -0.90
C TYR A 31 -6.00 6.28 0.09
N SER A 32 -6.17 7.29 0.91
CA SER A 32 -7.33 7.49 1.77
C SER A 32 -8.20 8.64 1.26
N ALA A 33 -9.36 8.85 1.88
CA ALA A 33 -10.30 9.89 1.44
C ALA A 33 -9.69 11.30 1.37
N MET A 34 -8.70 11.60 2.20
CA MET A 34 -8.13 12.95 2.33
C MET A 34 -6.62 13.02 2.10
N SER A 35 -5.94 11.88 1.89
CA SER A 35 -4.48 11.86 1.85
C SER A 35 -3.93 10.71 1.02
N LYS A 36 -2.66 10.90 0.61
CA LYS A 36 -1.85 9.91 -0.07
C LYS A 36 -0.54 9.75 0.69
N HIS A 37 -0.20 8.52 1.05
CA HIS A 37 1.02 8.22 1.78
C HIS A 37 1.82 7.11 1.08
N VAL A 38 3.13 7.33 0.95
CA VAL A 38 4.06 6.39 0.31
C VAL A 38 4.88 5.71 1.39
N PHE A 39 4.93 4.38 1.34
CA PHE A 39 5.76 3.53 2.19
C PHE A 39 6.87 2.89 1.38
N TYR A 40 8.07 2.81 1.95
CA TYR A 40 9.18 2.03 1.43
C TYR A 40 9.12 0.64 2.06
N VAL A 41 8.86 -0.36 1.23
CA VAL A 41 8.55 -1.69 1.72
C VAL A 41 9.59 -2.73 1.33
N GLU A 42 9.89 -3.60 2.28
CA GLU A 42 10.49 -4.89 2.00
C GLU A 42 9.39 -5.86 1.54
N ILE A 43 9.74 -6.81 0.68
CA ILE A 43 8.78 -7.72 0.08
C ILE A 43 8.97 -9.12 0.64
N ALA A 44 7.91 -9.65 1.26
CA ALA A 44 7.82 -11.02 1.75
C ALA A 44 6.86 -11.82 0.84
N ASP A 45 7.38 -12.31 -0.27
CA ASP A 45 6.64 -13.00 -1.33
C ASP A 45 6.87 -14.53 -1.37
N ASP A 46 7.81 -15.03 -0.56
CA ASP A 46 8.03 -16.46 -0.39
C ASP A 46 7.73 -16.95 1.04
N PRO A 47 7.55 -18.27 1.27
CA PRO A 47 7.22 -18.81 2.59
C PRO A 47 8.24 -18.47 3.68
N THR A 48 9.52 -18.44 3.36
CA THR A 48 10.60 -18.16 4.33
C THR A 48 10.58 -16.70 4.76
N LYS A 49 10.49 -15.77 3.81
CA LYS A 49 10.36 -14.34 4.09
C LYS A 49 9.10 -14.04 4.91
N ARG A 50 7.95 -14.64 4.51
CA ARG A 50 6.68 -14.48 5.25
C ARG A 50 6.78 -15.04 6.68
N ALA A 51 7.47 -16.16 6.89
CA ALA A 51 7.64 -16.74 8.22
C ALA A 51 8.54 -15.88 9.12
N ASN A 52 9.55 -15.24 8.56
CA ASN A 52 10.49 -14.38 9.30
C ASN A 52 9.89 -12.99 9.58
N GLY A 53 9.23 -12.39 8.59
CA GLY A 53 8.66 -11.05 8.72
C GLY A 53 9.63 -10.04 9.33
N LEU A 54 9.14 -9.22 10.25
CA LEU A 54 9.91 -8.21 11.00
C LEU A 54 10.48 -8.74 12.34
N MET A 55 10.63 -10.07 12.48
CA MET A 55 11.23 -10.67 13.70
C MET A 55 12.61 -10.08 14.01
N PHE A 56 12.91 -9.95 15.33
CA PHE A 56 14.17 -9.48 15.88
C PHE A 56 14.57 -8.04 15.55
N ARG A 57 13.71 -7.28 14.84
CA ARG A 57 13.98 -5.86 14.58
C ARG A 57 13.73 -5.02 15.83
N LYS A 58 14.67 -4.13 16.10
CA LYS A 58 14.62 -3.22 17.26
C LYS A 58 13.89 -1.92 16.97
N SER A 59 13.75 -1.57 15.68
CA SER A 59 13.05 -0.37 15.24
C SER A 59 12.59 -0.53 13.79
N LEU A 60 11.60 0.28 13.41
CA LEU A 60 11.14 0.50 12.05
C LEU A 60 11.02 2.02 11.87
N LYS A 61 11.59 2.59 10.80
CA LYS A 61 11.45 4.02 10.53
C LYS A 61 10.03 4.34 10.12
N ASN A 62 9.61 5.58 10.34
CA ASN A 62 8.33 6.07 9.80
C ASN A 62 8.34 5.92 8.28
N PHE A 63 7.24 5.45 7.73
CA PHE A 63 7.07 5.17 6.30
C PHE A 63 7.92 4.02 5.73
N ASP A 64 8.66 3.26 6.56
CA ASP A 64 9.15 1.93 6.21
C ASP A 64 8.10 0.88 6.59
N GLY A 65 8.12 -0.25 5.90
CA GLY A 65 7.22 -1.37 6.19
C GLY A 65 7.67 -2.67 5.56
N MET A 66 6.87 -3.70 5.73
CA MET A 66 7.01 -4.95 5.00
C MET A 66 5.67 -5.36 4.42
N VAL A 67 5.65 -5.63 3.12
CA VAL A 67 4.47 -6.15 2.43
C VAL A 67 4.59 -7.66 2.27
N PHE A 68 3.57 -8.38 2.73
CA PHE A 68 3.43 -9.82 2.60
C PHE A 68 2.49 -10.09 1.44
N LEU A 69 2.94 -10.86 0.45
CA LEU A 69 2.15 -11.21 -0.73
C LEU A 69 1.96 -12.72 -0.81
N TYR A 70 0.80 -13.12 -1.30
CA TYR A 70 0.42 -14.51 -1.51
C TYR A 70 0.01 -14.73 -2.97
N ASP A 71 0.28 -15.92 -3.50
CA ASP A 71 0.03 -16.25 -4.92
C ASP A 71 -1.45 -16.26 -5.28
N LYS A 72 -2.31 -16.45 -4.30
CA LYS A 72 -3.77 -16.48 -4.46
C LYS A 72 -4.48 -15.97 -3.22
N PRO A 73 -5.69 -15.41 -3.38
CA PRO A 73 -6.50 -14.98 -2.24
C PRO A 73 -6.67 -16.09 -1.21
N SER A 74 -6.39 -15.78 0.04
CA SER A 74 -6.33 -16.75 1.13
C SER A 74 -6.89 -16.16 2.43
N ARG A 75 -7.08 -17.00 3.44
CA ARG A 75 -7.32 -16.57 4.81
C ARG A 75 -5.98 -16.27 5.45
N LEU A 76 -5.76 -15.02 5.83
CA LEU A 76 -4.50 -14.60 6.44
C LEU A 76 -4.60 -14.55 7.96
N VAL A 77 -3.57 -15.12 8.61
CA VAL A 77 -3.42 -15.14 10.07
C VAL A 77 -1.99 -14.77 10.40
N PHE A 78 -1.83 -13.77 11.25
CA PHE A 78 -0.55 -13.25 11.69
C PHE A 78 -0.35 -13.45 13.19
N TRP A 79 0.85 -13.20 13.67
CA TRP A 79 1.24 -13.18 15.08
C TRP A 79 2.44 -12.26 15.26
N MET A 80 2.77 -11.94 16.52
CA MET A 80 3.94 -11.10 16.86
C MET A 80 5.08 -11.91 17.47
N LYS A 81 5.15 -13.23 17.18
CA LYS A 81 6.24 -14.08 17.67
C LYS A 81 7.59 -13.48 17.28
N ASN A 82 8.51 -13.34 18.24
CA ASN A 82 9.85 -12.77 18.05
C ASN A 82 9.89 -11.34 17.46
N THR A 83 8.76 -10.64 17.37
CA THR A 83 8.68 -9.26 16.89
C THR A 83 8.76 -8.31 18.07
N LEU A 84 9.83 -7.52 18.14
CA LEU A 84 10.19 -6.71 19.32
C LEU A 84 9.50 -5.33 19.32
N ILE A 85 8.92 -4.92 18.22
CA ILE A 85 8.29 -3.62 18.02
C ILE A 85 6.78 -3.77 17.85
N SER A 86 6.02 -2.74 18.25
CA SER A 86 4.59 -2.69 17.96
C SER A 86 4.36 -2.39 16.49
N LEU A 87 3.40 -3.09 15.87
CA LEU A 87 3.07 -2.94 14.46
C LEU A 87 1.58 -2.70 14.26
N ASP A 88 1.24 -1.97 13.19
CA ASP A 88 -0.08 -2.05 12.58
C ASP A 88 -0.01 -3.04 11.42
N ILE A 89 -1.05 -3.86 11.27
CA ILE A 89 -1.16 -4.85 10.19
C ILE A 89 -2.38 -4.52 9.34
N ILE A 90 -2.15 -4.14 8.09
CA ILE A 90 -3.15 -3.67 7.13
C ILE A 90 -3.38 -4.76 6.10
N PHE A 91 -4.53 -5.43 6.14
CA PHE A 91 -4.89 -6.52 5.25
C PHE A 91 -5.65 -6.01 4.04
N PHE A 92 -5.33 -6.51 2.84
CA PHE A 92 -5.94 -6.06 1.59
C PHE A 92 -6.27 -7.21 0.62
N ASP A 93 -7.25 -6.98 -0.23
CA ASP A 93 -7.67 -7.91 -1.27
C ASP A 93 -6.88 -7.74 -2.58
N GLU A 94 -7.16 -8.58 -3.59
CA GLU A 94 -6.47 -8.56 -4.90
C GLU A 94 -6.70 -7.28 -5.71
N ARG A 95 -7.68 -6.47 -5.34
CA ARG A 95 -7.92 -5.15 -5.92
C ARG A 95 -7.11 -4.04 -5.23
N GLY A 96 -6.38 -4.38 -4.16
CA GLY A 96 -5.69 -3.43 -3.31
C GLY A 96 -6.61 -2.71 -2.32
N ILE A 97 -7.85 -3.17 -2.12
CA ILE A 97 -8.75 -2.56 -1.14
C ILE A 97 -8.43 -3.06 0.26
N ILE A 98 -8.24 -2.14 1.19
CA ILE A 98 -8.01 -2.44 2.61
C ILE A 98 -9.29 -3.06 3.19
N LYS A 99 -9.18 -4.28 3.69
CA LYS A 99 -10.30 -5.04 4.26
C LYS A 99 -10.31 -5.05 5.77
N LYS A 100 -9.13 -4.86 6.38
CA LYS A 100 -9.00 -4.80 7.83
C LYS A 100 -7.70 -4.12 8.23
N ILE A 101 -7.75 -3.37 9.30
CA ILE A 101 -6.59 -2.78 9.97
C ILE A 101 -6.55 -3.28 11.41
N TYR A 102 -5.45 -3.93 11.79
CA TYR A 102 -5.18 -4.28 13.18
C TYR A 102 -4.15 -3.30 13.72
N VAL A 103 -4.56 -2.44 14.64
CA VAL A 103 -3.75 -1.34 15.16
C VAL A 103 -3.02 -1.78 16.43
N GLY A 104 -1.75 -1.44 16.54
CA GLY A 104 -0.95 -1.59 17.77
C GLY A 104 -0.76 -3.03 18.23
N ALA A 105 -0.44 -3.93 17.31
CA ALA A 105 -0.15 -5.33 17.66
C ALA A 105 0.96 -5.41 18.73
N THR A 106 0.67 -6.14 19.80
CA THR A 106 1.54 -6.22 20.99
C THR A 106 2.80 -7.02 20.68
N PRO A 107 4.00 -6.47 20.91
CA PRO A 107 5.26 -7.17 20.72
C PRO A 107 5.29 -8.53 21.45
N LEU A 108 5.98 -9.51 20.84
CA LEU A 108 6.19 -10.87 21.35
C LEU A 108 4.91 -11.69 21.57
N SER A 109 3.73 -11.16 21.30
CA SER A 109 2.47 -11.87 21.44
C SER A 109 2.36 -13.02 20.43
N GLN A 110 2.03 -14.22 20.91
CA GLN A 110 1.73 -15.38 20.06
C GLN A 110 0.23 -15.54 19.78
N LYS A 111 -0.59 -14.58 20.25
CA LYS A 111 -2.02 -14.56 19.96
C LYS A 111 -2.25 -14.37 18.47
N LYS A 112 -3.14 -15.17 17.88
CA LYS A 112 -3.49 -15.09 16.47
C LYS A 112 -4.20 -13.78 16.16
N ILE A 113 -3.73 -13.08 15.13
CA ILE A 113 -4.33 -11.90 14.55
C ILE A 113 -4.99 -12.33 13.24
N LEU A 114 -6.32 -12.34 13.23
CA LEU A 114 -7.10 -12.80 12.07
C LEU A 114 -7.32 -11.63 11.11
N GLY A 115 -6.75 -11.71 9.91
CA GLY A 115 -6.96 -10.74 8.83
C GLY A 115 -8.35 -10.88 8.17
N GLY A 116 -8.79 -12.10 7.99
CA GLY A 116 -10.02 -12.44 7.25
C GLY A 116 -9.75 -13.36 6.08
N SER A 117 -10.72 -13.51 5.20
CA SER A 117 -10.66 -14.35 3.98
C SER A 117 -10.56 -13.48 2.71
N ASN A 118 -10.22 -14.12 1.58
CA ASN A 118 -10.08 -13.48 0.26
C ASN A 118 -9.07 -12.32 0.24
N LEU A 119 -7.97 -12.47 0.98
CA LEU A 119 -6.89 -11.48 1.06
C LEU A 119 -5.71 -11.95 0.22
N ILE A 120 -5.10 -11.03 -0.52
CA ILE A 120 -3.89 -11.29 -1.31
C ILE A 120 -2.63 -10.89 -0.56
N GLY A 121 -2.74 -10.02 0.45
CA GLY A 121 -1.60 -9.55 1.20
C GLY A 121 -1.91 -8.79 2.46
N ALA A 122 -0.82 -8.43 3.14
CA ALA A 122 -0.84 -7.56 4.30
C ALA A 122 0.37 -6.62 4.27
N LEU A 123 0.22 -5.42 4.81
CA LEU A 123 1.30 -4.47 5.03
C LEU A 123 1.49 -4.29 6.55
N GLU A 124 2.72 -4.52 7.02
CA GLU A 124 3.14 -4.19 8.38
C GLU A 124 3.86 -2.85 8.39
N ILE A 125 3.43 -1.95 9.26
CA ILE A 125 4.03 -0.63 9.51
C ILE A 125 4.17 -0.38 11.01
N THR A 126 4.84 0.72 11.39
CA THR A 126 4.97 1.14 12.80
C THR A 126 3.61 1.21 13.49
N GLY A 127 3.53 0.68 14.70
CA GLY A 127 2.29 0.64 15.50
C GLY A 127 1.68 2.02 15.75
N ASN A 128 0.37 2.10 15.65
CA ASN A 128 -0.47 3.31 15.75
C ASN A 128 -0.26 4.35 14.62
N LEU A 129 0.53 4.04 13.59
CA LEU A 129 0.75 4.95 12.48
C LEU A 129 -0.47 5.03 11.56
N SER A 130 -1.15 3.91 11.31
CA SER A 130 -2.37 3.88 10.50
C SER A 130 -3.47 4.80 11.05
N SER A 131 -3.69 4.79 12.36
CA SER A 131 -4.64 5.68 13.03
C SER A 131 -4.23 7.15 12.94
N LYS A 132 -2.93 7.45 13.11
CA LYS A 132 -2.39 8.83 12.99
C LYS A 132 -2.55 9.39 11.58
N LEU A 133 -2.45 8.54 10.56
CA LEU A 133 -2.59 8.91 9.15
C LEU A 133 -4.04 8.84 8.66
N GLY A 134 -4.99 8.41 9.51
CA GLY A 134 -6.41 8.35 9.21
C GLY A 134 -6.81 7.25 8.24
N PHE A 135 -6.04 6.15 8.18
CA PHE A 135 -6.38 5.02 7.32
C PHE A 135 -7.62 4.29 7.82
N SER A 136 -8.42 3.81 6.87
CA SER A 136 -9.69 3.13 7.13
C SER A 136 -9.88 1.92 6.22
N GLU A 137 -10.72 1.00 6.65
CA GLU A 137 -11.22 -0.07 5.77
C GLU A 137 -11.96 0.57 4.59
N GLY A 138 -11.71 0.09 3.37
CA GLY A 138 -12.18 0.68 2.13
C GLY A 138 -11.17 1.58 1.42
N ASP A 139 -10.15 2.08 2.10
CA ASP A 139 -9.02 2.75 1.45
C ASP A 139 -8.31 1.80 0.49
N SER A 140 -7.46 2.34 -0.39
CA SER A 140 -6.87 1.55 -1.46
C SER A 140 -5.35 1.66 -1.51
N ILE A 141 -4.74 0.58 -1.99
CA ILE A 141 -3.30 0.42 -2.14
C ILE A 141 -2.95 0.39 -3.63
N GLN A 142 -1.91 1.12 -4.00
CA GLN A 142 -1.20 0.98 -5.26
C GLN A 142 0.15 0.33 -4.98
N PHE A 143 0.42 -0.78 -5.65
CA PHE A 143 1.67 -1.50 -5.54
C PHE A 143 1.94 -2.29 -6.82
N ASN A 144 3.17 -2.24 -7.32
CA ASN A 144 3.55 -2.81 -8.61
C ASN A 144 3.42 -4.35 -8.73
N LEU A 145 3.34 -5.06 -7.61
CA LEU A 145 3.15 -6.52 -7.60
C LEU A 145 1.68 -6.94 -7.48
N LEU A 146 0.74 -6.00 -7.47
CA LEU A 146 -0.68 -6.32 -7.64
C LEU A 146 -1.00 -6.53 -9.12
N ASP A 147 -1.95 -7.42 -9.41
CA ASP A 147 -2.44 -7.65 -10.77
C ASP A 147 -3.11 -6.38 -11.32
N ASN A 148 -2.48 -5.74 -12.28
CA ASN A 148 -2.96 -4.50 -12.91
C ASN A 148 -4.36 -4.61 -13.52
N LYS A 149 -4.81 -5.83 -13.88
CA LYS A 149 -6.17 -6.06 -14.40
C LYS A 149 -7.23 -5.99 -13.33
N LYS A 150 -6.86 -6.17 -12.07
CA LYS A 150 -7.76 -6.21 -10.91
C LYS A 150 -7.61 -5.01 -10.01
N ALA A 151 -6.41 -4.46 -9.90
CA ALA A 151 -6.08 -3.36 -9.00
C ALA A 151 -6.90 -2.10 -9.30
N VAL A 152 -7.40 -1.45 -8.26
CA VAL A 152 -8.08 -0.13 -8.35
C VAL A 152 -7.11 0.94 -8.86
N TRP A 153 -5.86 0.86 -8.44
CA TRP A 153 -4.77 1.73 -8.89
C TRP A 153 -3.70 0.88 -9.57
N PRO A 154 -3.82 0.62 -10.88
CA PRO A 154 -2.81 -0.14 -11.61
C PRO A 154 -1.49 0.63 -11.71
N CYS A 155 -0.40 -0.12 -11.87
CA CYS A 155 0.93 0.41 -12.17
C CYS A 155 1.27 0.16 -13.65
N TYR A 156 1.72 1.19 -14.36
CA TYR A 156 2.09 1.10 -15.79
C TYR A 156 3.56 1.49 -15.99
#